data_49d40d037c4aa17a0cb27a6344a16a46
#
_entry.id   49d40d037c4aa17a0cb27a6344a16a46
#
_cell.length_a   1.000
_cell.length_b   1.000
_cell.length_c   1.000
_cell.angle_alpha   90.00
_cell.angle_beta   90.00
_cell.angle_gamma   90.00
#
_symmetry.space_group_name_H-M   'P 1'
#
loop_
_entity.id
_entity.type
_entity.pdbx_description
1 polymer ?
#
loop_
_entity_poly.entity_id
_entity_poly.type
_entity_poly.pdbx_seq_one_letter_code
_entity_poly.pdbx_strand_id
1 'polypeptide(L)'
;PLFVKPKLGRVPDYILADDKITLGTTAAYRRAISFVAEGRANAAGAVREYLHTFSENLQSFQLPSCDNHSDYYEHFMTSIKDFVPYRDEWLELLKNVCRNDLIEVTFDSHMRFFESIHLYTKERREVTYVYQEEEDNMKFIEYELMLCFIAILLKNECFVAVADLFNTSFYNKLGNTEYDVTYTYREFEHFLYTTYNQNQNASQRYYSLQA
;
A
#
# COMPACT_ATOMS: atom_id res chain seq x y z
N PRO A 1 -31.96 -16.74 14.52
CA PRO A 1 -31.21 -15.50 14.50
C PRO A 1 -31.04 -15.05 13.05
N LEU A 2 -31.74 -13.95 12.68
CA LEU A 2 -31.69 -13.34 11.35
C LEU A 2 -30.35 -12.58 11.22
N PHE A 3 -29.47 -13.07 10.35
CA PHE A 3 -28.31 -12.30 9.90
C PHE A 3 -28.81 -11.14 9.04
N VAL A 4 -28.85 -9.95 9.61
CA VAL A 4 -29.03 -8.71 8.85
C VAL A 4 -27.75 -8.44 8.07
N LYS A 5 -27.77 -8.58 6.73
CA LYS A 5 -26.68 -8.14 5.87
C LYS A 5 -26.46 -6.63 6.08
N PRO A 6 -25.24 -6.17 6.43
CA PRO A 6 -24.99 -4.75 6.47
C PRO A 6 -25.20 -4.18 5.05
N LYS A 7 -26.02 -3.13 4.94
CA LYS A 7 -26.11 -2.36 3.69
C LYS A 7 -24.73 -1.73 3.47
N LEU A 8 -24.03 -2.19 2.44
CA LEU A 8 -22.87 -1.45 1.94
C LEU A 8 -23.36 -0.03 1.62
N GLY A 9 -22.78 0.96 2.31
CA GLY A 9 -23.06 2.36 2.04
C GLY A 9 -22.76 2.66 0.56
N ARG A 10 -23.58 3.53 -0.05
CA ARG A 10 -23.31 4.08 -1.39
C ARG A 10 -21.91 4.70 -1.37
N VAL A 11 -21.08 4.32 -2.36
CA VAL A 11 -19.85 5.06 -2.67
C VAL A 11 -20.25 6.54 -2.86
N PRO A 12 -19.63 7.48 -2.15
CA PRO A 12 -19.99 8.87 -2.25
C PRO A 12 -19.86 9.40 -3.69
N ASP A 13 -20.83 10.18 -4.14
CA ASP A 13 -20.94 10.70 -5.52
C ASP A 13 -19.80 11.65 -5.96
N TYR A 14 -18.85 12.00 -5.06
CA TYR A 14 -17.69 12.83 -5.41
C TYR A 14 -16.65 12.15 -6.32
N ILE A 15 -16.77 10.84 -6.55
CA ILE A 15 -15.90 10.08 -7.48
C ILE A 15 -16.34 10.29 -8.94
N LEU A 16 -17.48 10.91 -9.19
CA LEU A 16 -18.03 11.13 -10.53
C LEU A 16 -17.76 12.53 -11.12
N ALA A 17 -17.04 13.40 -10.43
CA ALA A 17 -16.59 14.66 -11.03
C ALA A 17 -15.50 14.40 -12.06
N ASP A 18 -15.66 14.93 -13.26
CA ASP A 18 -14.79 14.73 -14.45
C ASP A 18 -13.35 15.31 -14.30
N ASP A 19 -12.99 15.85 -13.15
CA ASP A 19 -11.64 16.25 -12.80
C ASP A 19 -10.85 15.05 -12.28
N LYS A 20 -10.49 14.12 -13.20
CA LYS A 20 -9.57 13.04 -12.88
C LYS A 20 -8.22 13.64 -12.49
N ILE A 21 -7.93 13.64 -11.20
CA ILE A 21 -6.60 13.94 -10.68
C ILE A 21 -5.60 13.07 -11.44
N THR A 22 -4.65 13.70 -12.12
CA THR A 22 -3.59 12.95 -12.80
C THR A 22 -2.50 12.67 -11.78
N LEU A 23 -2.39 11.40 -11.36
CA LEU A 23 -1.35 10.93 -10.46
C LEU A 23 -0.06 10.65 -11.23
N GLY A 24 1.08 10.60 -10.53
CA GLY A 24 2.34 10.18 -11.11
C GLY A 24 2.31 8.77 -11.71
N THR A 25 1.42 7.92 -11.20
CA THR A 25 1.18 6.54 -11.66
C THR A 25 0.21 6.41 -12.84
N THR A 26 -0.63 7.41 -13.11
CA THR A 26 -1.81 7.28 -14.02
C THR A 26 -1.46 6.75 -15.42
N ALA A 27 -0.33 7.13 -16.00
CA ALA A 27 0.06 6.65 -17.33
C ALA A 27 0.39 5.15 -17.32
N ALA A 28 1.20 4.70 -16.35
CA ALA A 28 1.55 3.29 -16.16
C ALA A 28 0.31 2.47 -15.78
N TYR A 29 -0.57 3.01 -14.92
CA TYR A 29 -1.83 2.40 -14.57
C TYR A 29 -2.73 2.14 -15.78
N ARG A 30 -2.99 3.17 -16.60
CA ARG A 30 -3.84 3.03 -17.79
C ARG A 30 -3.30 1.99 -18.77
N ARG A 31 -1.98 1.92 -18.92
CA ARG A 31 -1.33 0.90 -19.75
C ARG A 31 -1.52 -0.48 -19.16
N ALA A 32 -1.24 -0.66 -17.87
CA ALA A 32 -1.35 -1.94 -17.20
C ALA A 32 -2.79 -2.47 -17.22
N ILE A 33 -3.79 -1.65 -16.85
CA ILE A 33 -5.20 -2.05 -16.83
C ILE A 33 -5.72 -2.44 -18.20
N SER A 34 -5.35 -1.68 -19.27
CA SER A 34 -5.72 -2.00 -20.66
C SER A 34 -5.11 -3.34 -21.09
N PHE A 35 -3.82 -3.57 -20.81
CA PHE A 35 -3.13 -4.81 -21.23
C PHE A 35 -3.66 -6.03 -20.51
N VAL A 36 -3.99 -5.90 -19.21
CA VAL A 36 -4.63 -6.96 -18.43
C VAL A 36 -6.02 -7.25 -18.96
N ALA A 37 -6.86 -6.23 -19.16
CA ALA A 37 -8.23 -6.40 -19.64
C ALA A 37 -8.31 -6.99 -21.05
N GLU A 38 -7.32 -6.69 -21.92
CA GLU A 38 -7.25 -7.19 -23.29
C GLU A 38 -6.51 -8.55 -23.41
N GLY A 39 -6.01 -9.10 -22.32
CA GLY A 39 -5.27 -10.37 -22.33
C GLY A 39 -3.98 -10.33 -23.15
N ARG A 40 -3.29 -9.18 -23.21
CA ARG A 40 -2.08 -9.03 -24.01
C ARG A 40 -0.92 -9.85 -23.45
N ALA A 41 -0.11 -10.43 -24.31
CA ALA A 41 1.03 -11.28 -23.93
C ALA A 41 2.04 -10.60 -22.99
N ASN A 42 2.14 -9.27 -23.02
CA ASN A 42 3.03 -8.48 -22.15
C ASN A 42 2.32 -7.81 -20.98
N ALA A 43 1.10 -8.25 -20.63
CA ALA A 43 0.35 -7.71 -19.49
C ALA A 43 1.14 -7.78 -18.17
N ALA A 44 1.81 -8.91 -17.89
CA ALA A 44 2.65 -9.04 -16.70
C ALA A 44 3.80 -8.02 -16.66
N GLY A 45 4.40 -7.70 -17.81
CA GLY A 45 5.41 -6.65 -17.92
C GLY A 45 4.87 -5.26 -17.61
N ALA A 46 3.65 -4.95 -18.08
CA ALA A 46 2.98 -3.68 -17.80
C ALA A 46 2.59 -3.56 -16.31
N VAL A 47 2.14 -4.64 -15.68
CA VAL A 47 1.88 -4.68 -14.23
C VAL A 47 3.17 -4.40 -13.44
N ARG A 48 4.27 -5.04 -13.79
CA ARG A 48 5.57 -4.80 -13.15
C ARG A 48 6.04 -3.35 -13.29
N GLU A 49 5.88 -2.75 -14.48
CA GLU A 49 6.22 -1.34 -14.73
C GLU A 49 5.36 -0.41 -13.86
N TYR A 50 4.06 -0.69 -13.75
CA TYR A 50 3.18 0.07 -12.86
C TYR A 50 3.61 -0.05 -11.38
N LEU A 51 3.86 -1.26 -10.89
CA LEU A 51 4.28 -1.48 -9.50
C LEU A 51 5.60 -0.77 -9.18
N HIS A 52 6.55 -0.75 -10.12
CA HIS A 52 7.79 0.02 -9.98
C HIS A 52 7.50 1.51 -9.89
N THR A 53 6.74 2.07 -10.84
CA THR A 53 6.35 3.49 -10.81
C THR A 53 5.59 3.83 -9.53
N PHE A 54 4.73 2.94 -9.05
CA PHE A 54 3.99 3.14 -7.82
C PHE A 54 4.93 3.18 -6.60
N SER A 55 5.87 2.24 -6.49
CA SER A 55 6.86 2.24 -5.38
C SER A 55 7.68 3.53 -5.36
N GLU A 56 8.13 4.04 -6.51
CA GLU A 56 8.85 5.31 -6.60
C GLU A 56 8.01 6.50 -6.16
N ASN A 57 6.72 6.54 -6.56
CA ASN A 57 5.82 7.62 -6.14
C ASN A 57 5.53 7.59 -4.64
N LEU A 58 5.51 6.39 -4.01
CA LEU A 58 5.30 6.27 -2.56
C LEU A 58 6.41 6.94 -1.75
N GLN A 59 7.61 7.07 -2.28
CA GLN A 59 8.69 7.79 -1.60
C GLN A 59 8.32 9.26 -1.29
N SER A 60 7.49 9.88 -2.13
CA SER A 60 7.05 11.27 -1.92
C SER A 60 6.13 11.46 -0.71
N PHE A 61 5.58 10.37 -0.17
CA PHE A 61 4.71 10.39 1.02
C PHE A 61 5.49 10.37 2.32
N GLN A 62 6.81 10.18 2.31
CA GLN A 62 7.61 10.24 3.53
C GLN A 62 7.44 11.60 4.21
N LEU A 63 7.13 11.58 5.52
CA LEU A 63 6.92 12.81 6.27
C LEU A 63 8.20 13.63 6.38
N PRO A 64 8.10 14.97 6.35
CA PRO A 64 9.23 15.83 6.67
C PRO A 64 9.57 15.70 8.16
N SER A 65 10.83 15.97 8.52
CA SER A 65 11.19 16.15 9.94
C SER A 65 10.50 17.38 10.50
N CYS A 66 9.86 17.24 11.64
CA CYS A 66 9.11 18.30 12.33
C CYS A 66 9.71 18.56 13.72
N ASP A 67 9.61 19.81 14.18
CA ASP A 67 10.10 20.21 15.51
C ASP A 67 9.13 19.81 16.63
N ASN A 68 7.85 19.57 16.31
CA ASN A 68 6.80 19.29 17.27
C ASN A 68 6.01 18.03 16.92
N HIS A 69 5.65 17.23 17.91
CA HIS A 69 4.81 16.03 17.74
C HIS A 69 3.43 16.31 17.16
N SER A 70 2.82 17.48 17.45
CA SER A 70 1.51 17.85 16.88
C SER A 70 1.53 17.97 15.37
N ASP A 71 2.63 18.44 14.81
CA ASP A 71 2.77 18.69 13.38
C ASP A 71 2.84 17.36 12.62
N TYR A 72 3.42 16.32 13.22
CA TYR A 72 3.42 14.97 12.63
C TYR A 72 2.03 14.42 12.42
N TYR A 73 1.09 14.66 13.32
CA TYR A 73 -0.28 14.18 13.16
C TYR A 73 -0.98 14.80 11.94
N GLU A 74 -0.84 16.10 11.74
CA GLU A 74 -1.44 16.80 10.59
C GLU A 74 -0.81 16.33 9.28
N HIS A 75 0.52 16.20 9.25
CA HIS A 75 1.24 15.67 8.09
C HIS A 75 0.87 14.22 7.79
N PHE A 76 0.77 13.39 8.83
CA PHE A 76 0.32 12.00 8.71
C PHE A 76 -1.07 11.93 8.07
N MET A 77 -2.05 12.68 8.60
CA MET A 77 -3.41 12.68 8.09
C MET A 77 -3.51 13.20 6.65
N THR A 78 -2.72 14.21 6.31
CA THR A 78 -2.64 14.73 4.94
C THR A 78 -2.04 13.69 4.00
N SER A 79 -0.90 13.09 4.39
CA SER A 79 -0.23 12.04 3.63
C SER A 79 -1.16 10.87 3.33
N ILE A 80 -1.95 10.40 4.32
CA ILE A 80 -2.91 9.32 4.11
C ILE A 80 -4.03 9.72 3.13
N LYS A 81 -4.56 10.94 3.22
CA LYS A 81 -5.56 11.43 2.27
C LYS A 81 -5.03 11.48 0.83
N ASP A 82 -3.80 11.96 0.66
CA ASP A 82 -3.17 12.09 -0.65
C ASP A 82 -2.78 10.71 -1.23
N PHE A 83 -2.56 9.71 -0.37
CA PHE A 83 -2.30 8.33 -0.76
C PHE A 83 -3.54 7.60 -1.30
N VAL A 84 -4.75 7.91 -0.80
CA VAL A 84 -5.99 7.18 -1.15
C VAL A 84 -6.20 7.00 -2.66
N PRO A 85 -6.03 8.02 -3.54
CA PRO A 85 -6.19 7.83 -4.98
C PRO A 85 -5.20 6.83 -5.60
N TYR A 86 -3.96 6.78 -5.11
CA TYR A 86 -2.95 5.80 -5.55
C TYR A 86 -3.30 4.38 -5.14
N ARG A 87 -3.77 4.21 -3.90
CA ARG A 87 -4.30 2.95 -3.41
C ARG A 87 -5.43 2.45 -4.31
N ASP A 88 -6.37 3.33 -4.66
CA ASP A 88 -7.55 2.96 -5.43
C ASP A 88 -7.20 2.54 -6.86
N GLU A 89 -6.23 3.19 -7.53
CA GLU A 89 -5.68 2.73 -8.80
C GLU A 89 -5.08 1.32 -8.68
N TRP A 90 -4.28 1.09 -7.64
CA TRP A 90 -3.64 -0.21 -7.41
C TRP A 90 -4.66 -1.31 -7.10
N LEU A 91 -5.66 -1.02 -6.26
CA LEU A 91 -6.73 -1.97 -5.93
C LEU A 91 -7.52 -2.40 -7.17
N GLU A 92 -7.82 -1.46 -8.06
CA GLU A 92 -8.55 -1.77 -9.29
C GLU A 92 -7.69 -2.62 -10.24
N LEU A 93 -6.41 -2.30 -10.38
CA LEU A 93 -5.49 -3.12 -11.17
C LEU A 93 -5.37 -4.54 -10.60
N LEU A 94 -5.17 -4.69 -9.30
CA LEU A 94 -5.04 -5.98 -8.63
C LEU A 94 -6.30 -6.84 -8.81
N LYS A 95 -7.50 -6.25 -8.69
CA LYS A 95 -8.77 -6.96 -8.97
C LYS A 95 -8.80 -7.48 -10.40
N ASN A 96 -8.34 -6.69 -11.38
CA ASN A 96 -8.30 -7.11 -12.78
C ASN A 96 -7.24 -8.19 -13.01
N VAL A 97 -6.08 -8.11 -12.38
CA VAL A 97 -5.04 -9.15 -12.41
C VAL A 97 -5.58 -10.49 -11.90
N CYS A 98 -6.30 -10.49 -10.76
CA CYS A 98 -6.91 -11.72 -10.24
C CYS A 98 -8.00 -12.27 -11.16
N ARG A 99 -8.88 -11.41 -11.68
CA ARG A 99 -9.99 -11.82 -12.57
C ARG A 99 -9.54 -12.39 -13.92
N ASN A 100 -8.35 -12.04 -14.38
CA ASN A 100 -7.79 -12.51 -15.64
C ASN A 100 -6.71 -13.59 -15.43
N ASP A 101 -6.67 -14.21 -14.25
CA ASP A 101 -5.76 -15.31 -13.89
C ASP A 101 -4.26 -14.98 -14.08
N LEU A 102 -3.91 -13.70 -13.90
CA LEU A 102 -2.52 -13.22 -14.07
C LEU A 102 -1.75 -13.13 -12.75
N ILE A 103 -2.37 -13.49 -11.62
CA ILE A 103 -1.73 -13.33 -10.31
C ILE A 103 -0.47 -14.20 -10.19
N GLU A 104 -0.48 -15.44 -10.68
CA GLU A 104 0.68 -16.34 -10.61
C GLU A 104 1.90 -15.76 -11.33
N VAL A 105 1.69 -15.22 -12.54
CA VAL A 105 2.80 -14.67 -13.36
C VAL A 105 3.23 -13.28 -12.91
N THR A 106 2.45 -12.60 -12.07
CA THR A 106 2.76 -11.28 -11.51
C THR A 106 3.12 -11.31 -10.02
N PHE A 107 3.02 -12.48 -9.38
CA PHE A 107 3.24 -12.63 -7.94
C PHE A 107 4.60 -12.11 -7.49
N ASP A 108 5.68 -12.51 -8.13
CA ASP A 108 7.04 -12.03 -7.84
C ASP A 108 7.16 -10.49 -7.96
N SER A 109 6.41 -9.89 -8.90
CA SER A 109 6.41 -8.45 -9.07
C SER A 109 5.75 -7.74 -7.89
N HIS A 110 4.68 -8.32 -7.32
CA HIS A 110 4.04 -7.81 -6.11
C HIS A 110 4.95 -8.01 -4.88
N MET A 111 5.65 -9.13 -4.76
CA MET A 111 6.58 -9.35 -3.66
C MET A 111 7.73 -8.33 -3.68
N ARG A 112 8.34 -8.10 -4.85
CA ARG A 112 9.37 -7.05 -5.02
C ARG A 112 8.85 -5.65 -4.76
N PHE A 113 7.59 -5.38 -5.09
CA PHE A 113 6.95 -4.10 -4.72
C PHE A 113 6.91 -3.94 -3.19
N PHE A 114 6.46 -4.95 -2.44
CA PHE A 114 6.46 -4.90 -0.98
C PHE A 114 7.87 -4.77 -0.40
N GLU A 115 8.86 -5.49 -0.93
CA GLU A 115 10.26 -5.32 -0.54
C GLU A 115 10.75 -3.87 -0.74
N SER A 116 10.37 -3.25 -1.86
CA SER A 116 10.78 -1.87 -2.17
C SER A 116 10.17 -0.86 -1.22
N ILE A 117 8.88 -0.97 -0.91
CA ILE A 117 8.21 -0.01 -0.02
C ILE A 117 8.59 -0.21 1.44
N HIS A 118 8.94 -1.43 1.86
CA HIS A 118 9.43 -1.72 3.20
C HIS A 118 10.68 -0.90 3.56
N LEU A 119 11.50 -0.54 2.57
CA LEU A 119 12.66 0.32 2.79
C LEU A 119 12.27 1.72 3.29
N TYR A 120 11.07 2.19 2.96
CA TYR A 120 10.58 3.51 3.38
C TYR A 120 10.05 3.53 4.82
N THR A 121 9.88 2.36 5.44
CA THR A 121 9.46 2.24 6.86
C THR A 121 10.64 2.23 7.82
N LYS A 122 11.88 2.32 7.32
CA LYS A 122 13.09 2.29 8.13
C LYS A 122 13.60 3.70 8.42
N GLU A 123 14.21 3.85 9.61
CA GLU A 123 14.80 5.11 10.04
C GLU A 123 15.79 5.68 9.01
N ARG A 124 15.68 6.97 8.76
CA ARG A 124 16.65 7.70 7.94
C ARG A 124 17.93 7.91 8.75
N ARG A 125 19.00 7.22 8.37
CA ARG A 125 20.29 7.23 9.10
C ARG A 125 21.04 8.57 9.16
N GLU A 126 20.55 9.61 8.52
CA GLU A 126 21.27 10.89 8.38
C GLU A 126 20.89 11.94 9.42
N VAL A 127 19.95 11.63 10.32
CA VAL A 127 19.42 12.61 11.29
C VAL A 127 19.83 12.26 12.70
N THR A 128 20.34 13.26 13.42
CA THR A 128 20.86 13.10 14.81
C THR A 128 19.75 12.84 15.83
N TYR A 129 18.51 13.23 15.53
CA TYR A 129 17.32 12.98 16.32
C TYR A 129 16.19 12.59 15.39
N VAL A 130 15.68 11.35 15.51
CA VAL A 130 14.53 10.83 14.77
C VAL A 130 13.37 10.68 15.75
N TYR A 131 12.25 11.31 15.46
CA TYR A 131 11.01 11.02 16.17
C TYR A 131 10.44 9.70 15.66
N GLN A 132 9.94 8.86 16.56
CA GLN A 132 9.37 7.54 16.22
C GLN A 132 8.16 7.63 15.29
N GLU A 133 7.55 8.81 15.21
CA GLU A 133 6.40 9.11 14.35
C GLU A 133 6.76 9.40 12.89
N GLU A 134 8.02 9.69 12.56
CA GLU A 134 8.43 10.11 11.19
C GLU A 134 8.09 9.13 10.09
N GLU A 135 8.02 7.84 10.43
CA GLU A 135 7.76 6.78 9.48
C GLU A 135 6.38 6.15 9.60
N ASP A 136 5.57 6.63 10.54
CA ASP A 136 4.26 6.02 10.84
C ASP A 136 3.32 6.02 9.64
N ASN A 137 3.38 7.05 8.78
CA ASN A 137 2.57 7.09 7.57
C ASN A 137 2.99 6.00 6.57
N MET A 138 4.30 5.75 6.40
CA MET A 138 4.79 4.70 5.51
C MET A 138 4.50 3.31 6.08
N LYS A 139 4.63 3.14 7.40
CA LYS A 139 4.23 1.92 8.11
C LYS A 139 2.74 1.64 7.92
N PHE A 140 1.90 2.68 8.04
CA PHE A 140 0.47 2.57 7.81
C PHE A 140 0.14 2.21 6.36
N ILE A 141 0.73 2.92 5.38
CA ILE A 141 0.53 2.67 3.94
C ILE A 141 0.92 1.23 3.59
N GLU A 142 2.08 0.79 4.03
CA GLU A 142 2.56 -0.57 3.78
C GLU A 142 1.61 -1.63 4.36
N TYR A 143 1.22 -1.47 5.61
CA TYR A 143 0.31 -2.40 6.29
C TYR A 143 -1.07 -2.45 5.61
N GLU A 144 -1.63 -1.28 5.25
CA GLU A 144 -2.90 -1.22 4.53
C GLU A 144 -2.82 -1.91 3.17
N LEU A 145 -1.77 -1.67 2.39
CA LEU A 145 -1.58 -2.32 1.10
C LEU A 145 -1.45 -3.84 1.25
N MET A 146 -0.73 -4.32 2.25
CA MET A 146 -0.61 -5.76 2.53
C MET A 146 -1.96 -6.38 2.91
N LEU A 147 -2.73 -5.74 3.79
CA LEU A 147 -4.08 -6.22 4.15
C LEU A 147 -5.02 -6.25 2.95
N CYS A 148 -4.98 -5.20 2.13
CA CYS A 148 -5.79 -5.12 0.92
C CYS A 148 -5.38 -6.19 -0.11
N PHE A 149 -4.08 -6.47 -0.26
CA PHE A 149 -3.57 -7.54 -1.12
C PHE A 149 -4.15 -8.89 -0.72
N ILE A 150 -4.01 -9.26 0.56
CA ILE A 150 -4.56 -10.51 1.10
C ILE A 150 -6.08 -10.57 0.91
N ALA A 151 -6.79 -9.50 1.23
CA ALA A 151 -8.25 -9.45 1.12
C ALA A 151 -8.75 -9.64 -0.32
N ILE A 152 -8.06 -9.04 -1.31
CA ILE A 152 -8.41 -9.20 -2.72
C ILE A 152 -8.09 -10.61 -3.22
N LEU A 153 -6.95 -11.18 -2.85
CA LEU A 153 -6.60 -12.55 -3.19
C LEU A 153 -7.65 -13.53 -2.66
N LEU A 154 -8.02 -13.41 -1.39
CA LEU A 154 -9.06 -14.25 -0.76
C LEU A 154 -10.42 -14.07 -1.43
N LYS A 155 -10.81 -12.83 -1.74
CA LYS A 155 -12.08 -12.52 -2.39
C LYS A 155 -12.20 -13.08 -3.81
N ASN A 156 -11.08 -13.21 -4.51
CA ASN A 156 -11.03 -13.77 -5.86
C ASN A 156 -10.57 -15.25 -5.88
N GLU A 157 -10.57 -15.92 -4.71
CA GLU A 157 -10.24 -17.34 -4.56
C GLU A 157 -8.83 -17.72 -5.01
N CYS A 158 -7.88 -16.74 -5.00
CA CYS A 158 -6.47 -16.95 -5.35
C CYS A 158 -5.71 -17.59 -4.16
N PHE A 159 -6.19 -18.74 -3.65
CA PHE A 159 -5.68 -19.35 -2.41
C PHE A 159 -4.23 -19.82 -2.52
N VAL A 160 -3.77 -20.21 -3.71
CA VAL A 160 -2.36 -20.57 -3.93
C VAL A 160 -1.47 -19.36 -3.67
N ALA A 161 -1.80 -18.21 -4.25
CA ALA A 161 -1.03 -16.98 -4.05
C ALA A 161 -1.04 -16.53 -2.56
N VAL A 162 -2.14 -16.76 -1.83
CA VAL A 162 -2.19 -16.50 -0.38
C VAL A 162 -1.25 -17.44 0.38
N ALA A 163 -1.24 -18.72 0.04
CA ALA A 163 -0.33 -19.70 0.65
C ALA A 163 1.14 -19.36 0.35
N ASP A 164 1.44 -18.98 -0.88
CA ASP A 164 2.78 -18.56 -1.30
C ASP A 164 3.23 -17.30 -0.55
N LEU A 165 2.35 -16.31 -0.40
CA LEU A 165 2.64 -15.11 0.39
C LEU A 165 3.05 -15.46 1.83
N PHE A 166 2.31 -16.34 2.51
CA PHE A 166 2.61 -16.73 3.89
C PHE A 166 3.90 -17.56 4.03
N ASN A 167 4.35 -18.18 2.96
CA ASN A 167 5.61 -18.92 2.90
C ASN A 167 6.76 -18.08 2.31
N THR A 168 6.47 -16.89 1.78
CA THR A 168 7.50 -16.03 1.18
C THR A 168 8.39 -15.44 2.26
N SER A 169 9.69 -15.51 2.04
CA SER A 169 10.70 -14.73 2.76
C SER A 169 11.06 -13.51 1.94
N PHE A 170 10.78 -12.34 2.48
CA PHE A 170 11.14 -11.06 1.87
C PHE A 170 12.59 -10.72 2.17
N TYR A 171 13.22 -10.01 1.24
CA TYR A 171 14.62 -9.69 1.30
C TYR A 171 14.82 -8.21 1.64
N ASN A 172 15.59 -7.94 2.67
CA ASN A 172 15.95 -6.58 3.03
C ASN A 172 17.47 -6.42 3.01
N LYS A 173 17.98 -5.63 2.06
CA LYS A 173 19.37 -5.23 2.03
C LYS A 173 19.56 -4.01 2.93
N LEU A 174 19.77 -4.24 4.20
CA LEU A 174 20.07 -3.19 5.19
C LEU A 174 21.48 -2.64 4.94
N GLY A 175 21.61 -1.64 4.08
CA GLY A 175 22.81 -0.80 3.91
C GLY A 175 24.11 -1.61 3.96
N ASN A 176 25.15 -1.07 4.58
CA ASN A 176 26.48 -1.68 4.71
C ASN A 176 26.59 -2.80 5.76
N THR A 177 25.52 -3.43 6.16
CA THR A 177 25.61 -4.59 7.05
C THR A 177 25.91 -5.84 6.23
N GLU A 178 26.88 -6.61 6.69
CA GLU A 178 27.39 -7.86 6.07
C GLU A 178 26.35 -9.00 6.08
N TYR A 179 25.15 -8.76 6.62
CA TYR A 179 24.10 -9.76 6.79
C TYR A 179 22.84 -9.33 6.05
N ASP A 180 22.42 -10.15 5.12
CA ASP A 180 21.11 -10.09 4.50
C ASP A 180 20.06 -10.52 5.52
N VAL A 181 19.10 -9.64 5.81
CA VAL A 181 18.02 -9.96 6.74
C VAL A 181 16.81 -10.37 5.94
N THR A 182 16.34 -11.58 6.17
CA THR A 182 15.05 -12.04 5.64
C THR A 182 13.96 -11.78 6.68
N TYR A 183 12.78 -11.38 6.22
CA TYR A 183 11.61 -11.15 7.05
C TYR A 183 10.37 -11.80 6.40
N THR A 184 9.32 -11.98 7.16
CA THR A 184 8.08 -12.59 6.71
C THR A 184 6.94 -11.55 6.66
N TYR A 185 5.78 -11.92 6.12
CA TYR A 185 4.60 -11.04 6.08
C TYR A 185 4.21 -10.47 7.47
N ARG A 186 4.63 -11.08 8.58
CA ARG A 186 4.35 -10.60 9.95
C ARG A 186 5.06 -9.29 10.28
N GLU A 187 6.18 -9.02 9.62
CA GLU A 187 6.94 -7.79 9.83
C GLU A 187 6.24 -6.55 9.22
N PHE A 188 5.18 -6.75 8.43
CA PHE A 188 4.33 -5.67 7.92
C PHE A 188 3.31 -5.18 8.96
N GLU A 189 3.15 -5.87 10.09
CA GLU A 189 2.36 -5.39 11.22
C GLU A 189 3.20 -4.41 12.04
N HIS A 190 2.88 -3.13 11.94
CA HIS A 190 3.63 -2.06 12.58
C HIS A 190 2.86 -1.44 13.74
N PHE A 191 3.61 -1.04 14.78
CA PHE A 191 3.07 -0.15 15.81
C PHE A 191 3.15 1.30 15.33
N LEU A 192 2.04 2.04 15.42
CA LEU A 192 1.94 3.43 14.99
C LEU A 192 1.92 4.37 16.21
N TYR A 193 3.02 5.08 16.43
CA TYR A 193 3.20 5.98 17.57
C TYR A 193 2.29 7.22 17.49
N THR A 194 2.13 7.80 16.29
CA THR A 194 1.25 8.95 16.05
C THR A 194 -0.17 8.68 16.51
N THR A 195 -0.69 7.49 16.20
CA THR A 195 -2.05 7.11 16.54
C THR A 195 -2.20 6.70 18.00
N TYR A 196 -1.20 6.05 18.56
CA TYR A 196 -1.19 5.69 19.97
C TYR A 196 -1.20 6.94 20.85
N ASN A 197 -0.36 7.93 20.56
CA ASN A 197 -0.24 9.16 21.33
C ASN A 197 -1.48 10.06 21.22
N GLN A 198 -2.16 10.05 20.07
CA GLN A 198 -3.39 10.83 19.85
C GLN A 198 -4.66 10.12 20.35
N ASN A 199 -4.67 8.79 20.42
CA ASN A 199 -5.86 7.99 20.75
C ASN A 199 -6.32 8.09 22.22
N GLN A 200 -5.58 8.74 23.09
CA GLN A 200 -6.11 9.08 24.41
C GLN A 200 -7.26 10.09 24.34
N ASN A 201 -7.43 10.78 23.18
CA ASN A 201 -8.40 11.87 23.04
C ASN A 201 -9.29 11.83 21.79
N ALA A 202 -9.12 10.90 20.84
CA ALA A 202 -9.87 10.96 19.59
C ALA A 202 -10.31 9.58 19.09
N SER A 203 -11.61 9.37 19.07
CA SER A 203 -12.31 8.31 18.35
C SER A 203 -12.28 8.49 16.81
N GLN A 204 -11.19 9.00 16.25
CA GLN A 204 -11.07 9.21 14.81
C GLN A 204 -10.62 7.90 14.15
N ARG A 205 -11.47 7.38 13.27
CA ARG A 205 -11.15 6.24 12.43
C ARG A 205 -10.26 6.67 11.28
N TYR A 206 -9.34 5.81 10.85
CA TYR A 206 -8.52 6.05 9.66
C TYR A 206 -9.40 6.15 8.41
N TYR A 207 -9.20 7.20 7.61
CA TYR A 207 -10.02 7.43 6.41
C TYR A 207 -9.91 6.31 5.38
N SER A 208 -8.75 5.68 5.28
CA SER A 208 -8.51 4.63 4.30
C SER A 208 -9.22 3.32 4.62
N LEU A 209 -9.47 3.01 5.90
CA LEU A 209 -10.21 1.81 6.34
C LEU A 209 -11.74 2.01 6.33
N GLN A 210 -12.23 3.18 5.96
CA GLN A 210 -13.67 3.50 5.93
C GLN A 210 -14.32 3.32 4.54
N ALA A 211 -13.54 3.02 3.51
CA ALA A 211 -14.03 2.87 2.13
C ALA A 211 -14.58 1.47 1.82
#